data_1abec95fdebfa63e38adb552f99e818f
#
_entry.id   1abec95fdebfa63e38adb552f99e818f
#
_cell.length_a   1.000
_cell.length_b   1.000
_cell.length_c   1.000
_cell.angle_alpha   90.00
_cell.angle_beta   90.00
_cell.angle_gamma   90.00
#
_symmetry.space_group_name_H-M   'P 1'
#
loop_
_entity.id
_entity.type
_entity.pdbx_description
1 polymer ?
#
loop_
_entity_poly.entity_id
_entity_poly.type
_entity_poly.pdbx_seq_one_letter_code
_entity_poly.pdbx_strand_id
1 'polypeptide(L)'
;MLVSKKMVVRKVGKYEVGRTIGEGTFAKVKFAQNTETGESVAMKILDRNTIIKHKMMEQIKREISIMKLVRHPYVVRLHEVLASRTKIYIILEYITGGELFDKIIHQGRLSEAESRRYFQQLIDGVGYCHSKGVYHRDLKPENLLLDSLGNLKISDFGLSALPEQGVSLLRTTCGTPNYVAPEVLSHKGYDGAVADVWSCGVILYVLMAGYLPFDELDLTTLYSKIDKAEFSCPSWFPVAAKSLIHRILDPNPETRITIEQIRNDEWFNKDYVPVRLLEYEDVNLDDLNAVFDDDEVGARG
;
A
#
# COMPACT_ATOMS: atom_id res chain seq x y z
N MET A 1 28.29 -39.54 15.16
CA MET A 1 28.08 -38.26 15.87
C MET A 1 27.65 -37.19 14.86
N LEU A 2 26.36 -36.95 14.73
CA LEU A 2 25.81 -35.86 13.92
C LEU A 2 25.96 -34.56 14.70
N VAL A 3 26.90 -33.72 14.30
CA VAL A 3 27.06 -32.37 14.86
C VAL A 3 25.88 -31.53 14.33
N SER A 4 24.87 -31.33 15.15
CA SER A 4 23.81 -30.36 14.90
C SER A 4 24.43 -28.98 14.74
N LYS A 5 24.52 -28.47 13.52
CA LYS A 5 24.81 -27.06 13.27
C LYS A 5 23.70 -26.23 13.97
N LYS A 6 23.99 -25.67 15.15
CA LYS A 6 23.16 -24.62 15.75
C LYS A 6 23.01 -23.51 14.68
N MET A 7 21.83 -23.41 14.07
CA MET A 7 21.54 -22.24 13.24
C MET A 7 21.65 -21.01 14.13
N VAL A 8 22.52 -20.09 13.77
CA VAL A 8 22.65 -18.82 14.47
C VAL A 8 21.37 -18.02 14.17
N VAL A 9 20.49 -17.99 15.17
CA VAL A 9 19.27 -17.24 15.10
C VAL A 9 19.61 -15.75 15.19
N ARG A 10 19.30 -15.00 14.15
CA ARG A 10 19.52 -13.54 14.13
C ARG A 10 18.39 -12.85 14.87
N LYS A 11 18.74 -12.00 15.85
CA LYS A 11 17.78 -11.19 16.61
C LYS A 11 17.94 -9.70 16.28
N VAL A 12 16.80 -8.97 16.29
CA VAL A 12 16.74 -7.52 16.24
C VAL A 12 15.77 -7.10 17.38
N GLY A 13 16.33 -6.49 18.44
CA GLY A 13 15.59 -6.27 19.67
C GLY A 13 14.98 -7.57 20.19
N LYS A 14 13.68 -7.55 20.45
CA LYS A 14 12.89 -8.72 20.90
C LYS A 14 12.43 -9.65 19.77
N TYR A 15 12.84 -9.40 18.52
CA TYR A 15 12.38 -10.16 17.35
C TYR A 15 13.43 -11.16 16.89
N GLU A 16 13.00 -12.42 16.75
CA GLU A 16 13.74 -13.47 16.09
C GLU A 16 13.48 -13.41 14.59
N VAL A 17 14.52 -13.14 13.78
CA VAL A 17 14.40 -12.88 12.36
C VAL A 17 14.50 -14.18 11.56
N GLY A 18 13.44 -14.46 10.81
CA GLY A 18 13.29 -15.63 9.96
C GLY A 18 13.62 -15.39 8.49
N ARG A 19 12.87 -16.09 7.63
CA ARG A 19 13.05 -16.07 6.17
C ARG A 19 12.71 -14.71 5.55
N THR A 20 13.28 -14.43 4.39
CA THR A 20 12.83 -13.32 3.53
C THR A 20 11.47 -13.67 2.93
N ILE A 21 10.53 -12.73 2.98
CA ILE A 21 9.17 -12.86 2.43
C ILE A 21 8.88 -11.84 1.33
N GLY A 22 9.72 -10.82 1.18
CA GLY A 22 9.66 -9.84 0.10
C GLY A 22 11.02 -9.15 -0.08
N GLU A 23 11.31 -8.71 -1.27
CA GLU A 23 12.55 -8.00 -1.60
C GLU A 23 12.25 -6.94 -2.67
N GLY A 24 12.57 -5.69 -2.34
CA GLY A 24 12.53 -4.54 -3.25
C GLY A 24 13.91 -3.90 -3.36
N THR A 25 14.06 -2.88 -4.20
CA THR A 25 15.35 -2.25 -4.50
C THR A 25 16.03 -1.64 -3.26
N PHE A 26 15.25 -1.04 -2.35
CA PHE A 26 15.79 -0.38 -1.14
C PHE A 26 15.30 -1.02 0.18
N ALA A 27 14.43 -2.00 0.10
CA ALA A 27 13.86 -2.65 1.27
C ALA A 27 13.83 -4.16 1.13
N LYS A 28 14.09 -4.85 2.22
CA LYS A 28 13.92 -6.30 2.34
C LYS A 28 12.89 -6.57 3.44
N VAL A 29 11.89 -7.38 3.15
CA VAL A 29 10.88 -7.78 4.13
C VAL A 29 11.17 -9.21 4.60
N LYS A 30 11.23 -9.39 5.90
CA LYS A 30 11.45 -10.69 6.55
C LYS A 30 10.28 -11.03 7.46
N PHE A 31 9.97 -12.30 7.52
CA PHE A 31 9.20 -12.85 8.63
C PHE A 31 10.03 -12.74 9.92
N ALA A 32 9.38 -12.34 11.01
CA ALA A 32 10.01 -12.38 12.32
C ALA A 32 8.95 -12.76 13.39
N GLN A 33 9.44 -13.18 14.55
CA GLN A 33 8.59 -13.52 15.69
C GLN A 33 9.02 -12.74 16.92
N ASN A 34 8.06 -12.10 17.57
CA ASN A 34 8.28 -11.47 18.87
C ASN A 34 8.52 -12.56 19.93
N THR A 35 9.69 -12.59 20.54
CA THR A 35 10.08 -13.64 21.51
C THR A 35 9.39 -13.51 22.87
N GLU A 36 8.79 -12.36 23.16
CA GLU A 36 8.06 -12.10 24.41
C GLU A 36 6.58 -12.51 24.31
N THR A 37 5.94 -12.22 23.16
CA THR A 37 4.51 -12.49 22.96
C THR A 37 4.23 -13.71 22.07
N GLY A 38 5.22 -14.20 21.32
CA GLY A 38 5.04 -15.24 20.31
C GLY A 38 4.36 -14.74 19.01
N GLU A 39 4.03 -13.44 18.92
CA GLU A 39 3.35 -12.88 17.77
C GLU A 39 4.25 -12.87 16.52
N SER A 40 3.67 -13.28 15.38
CA SER A 40 4.32 -13.20 14.08
C SER A 40 4.19 -11.81 13.50
N VAL A 41 5.30 -11.27 12.95
CA VAL A 41 5.36 -9.93 12.36
C VAL A 41 6.08 -9.96 11.02
N ALA A 42 5.84 -8.95 10.19
CA ALA A 42 6.63 -8.64 9.01
C ALA A 42 7.62 -7.52 9.36
N MET A 43 8.91 -7.77 9.14
CA MET A 43 9.97 -6.81 9.42
C MET A 43 10.50 -6.24 8.12
N LYS A 44 10.15 -4.98 7.80
CA LYS A 44 10.69 -4.24 6.65
C LYS A 44 11.99 -3.57 7.06
N ILE A 45 13.05 -3.89 6.34
CA ILE A 45 14.43 -3.47 6.65
C ILE A 45 14.88 -2.47 5.58
N LEU A 46 15.20 -1.26 5.99
CA LEU A 46 15.68 -0.17 5.15
C LEU A 46 17.17 0.07 5.42
N ASP A 47 17.94 0.43 4.39
CA ASP A 47 19.34 0.85 4.53
C ASP A 47 19.40 2.35 4.87
N ARG A 48 19.97 2.68 6.03
CA ARG A 48 20.04 4.05 6.55
C ARG A 48 20.93 4.95 5.69
N ASN A 49 22.06 4.42 5.18
CA ASN A 49 22.97 5.19 4.35
C ASN A 49 22.32 5.60 3.03
N THR A 50 21.51 4.70 2.46
CA THR A 50 20.73 5.01 1.25
C THR A 50 19.73 6.13 1.50
N ILE A 51 19.00 6.10 2.62
CA ILE A 51 18.04 7.13 3.02
C ILE A 51 18.72 8.49 3.20
N ILE A 52 19.87 8.52 3.89
CA ILE A 52 20.66 9.74 4.12
C ILE A 52 21.18 10.29 2.78
N LYS A 53 21.74 9.44 1.93
CA LYS A 53 22.25 9.83 0.60
C LYS A 53 21.19 10.52 -0.25
N HIS A 54 19.95 10.10 -0.15
CA HIS A 54 18.82 10.67 -0.90
C HIS A 54 18.10 11.82 -0.16
N LYS A 55 18.61 12.26 1.00
CA LYS A 55 18.08 13.35 1.83
C LYS A 55 16.60 13.15 2.24
N MET A 56 16.20 11.90 2.52
CA MET A 56 14.81 11.52 2.77
C MET A 56 14.51 11.25 4.24
N MET A 57 15.46 11.46 5.15
CA MET A 57 15.32 11.08 6.55
C MET A 57 14.09 11.73 7.20
N GLU A 58 13.94 13.06 7.05
CA GLU A 58 12.82 13.81 7.65
C GLU A 58 11.47 13.37 7.07
N GLN A 59 11.43 13.11 5.76
CA GLN A 59 10.20 12.63 5.11
C GLN A 59 9.80 11.27 5.65
N ILE A 60 10.75 10.32 5.75
CA ILE A 60 10.50 8.98 6.28
C ILE A 60 10.08 9.04 7.74
N LYS A 61 10.75 9.85 8.57
CA LYS A 61 10.39 10.10 9.97
C LYS A 61 8.93 10.54 10.09
N ARG A 62 8.54 11.54 9.30
CA ARG A 62 7.18 12.07 9.28
C ARG A 62 6.15 10.99 8.87
N GLU A 63 6.41 10.26 7.78
CA GLU A 63 5.50 9.25 7.26
C GLU A 63 5.33 8.10 8.26
N ILE A 64 6.43 7.61 8.84
CA ILE A 64 6.40 6.58 9.89
C ILE A 64 5.61 7.06 11.11
N SER A 65 5.81 8.33 11.54
CA SER A 65 5.07 8.90 12.68
C SER A 65 3.57 8.87 12.44
N ILE A 66 3.13 9.26 11.24
CA ILE A 66 1.71 9.23 10.89
C ILE A 66 1.20 7.79 10.80
N MET A 67 1.96 6.89 10.17
CA MET A 67 1.56 5.47 10.07
C MET A 67 1.47 4.77 11.44
N LYS A 68 2.26 5.18 12.41
CA LYS A 68 2.12 4.70 13.79
C LYS A 68 0.76 5.02 14.41
N LEU A 69 0.14 6.12 13.98
CA LEU A 69 -1.19 6.56 14.42
C LEU A 69 -2.34 5.89 13.65
N VAL A 70 -2.07 5.28 12.50
CA VAL A 70 -3.09 4.64 11.69
C VAL A 70 -3.58 3.36 12.38
N ARG A 71 -4.86 3.32 12.68
CA ARG A 71 -5.57 2.18 13.28
C ARG A 71 -6.85 1.93 12.50
N HIS A 72 -6.76 1.03 11.52
CA HIS A 72 -7.91 0.70 10.68
C HIS A 72 -7.90 -0.79 10.34
N PRO A 73 -9.03 -1.52 10.40
CA PRO A 73 -9.07 -2.97 10.17
C PRO A 73 -8.60 -3.37 8.77
N TYR A 74 -8.70 -2.50 7.78
CA TYR A 74 -8.31 -2.78 6.39
C TYR A 74 -6.96 -2.18 5.99
N VAL A 75 -6.16 -1.73 6.95
CA VAL A 75 -4.80 -1.24 6.72
C VAL A 75 -3.82 -2.03 7.60
N VAL A 76 -2.72 -2.50 7.02
CA VAL A 76 -1.66 -3.19 7.75
C VAL A 76 -1.12 -2.27 8.84
N ARG A 77 -1.15 -2.78 10.08
CA ARG A 77 -0.72 -2.02 11.25
C ARG A 77 0.79 -1.93 11.32
N LEU A 78 1.29 -0.74 11.63
CA LEU A 78 2.67 -0.53 12.04
C LEU A 78 2.74 -0.64 13.58
N HIS A 79 3.50 -1.62 14.11
CA HIS A 79 3.64 -1.86 15.55
C HIS A 79 4.68 -0.93 16.17
N GLU A 80 5.92 -1.00 15.67
CA GLU A 80 7.03 -0.20 16.18
C GLU A 80 8.13 -0.05 15.14
N VAL A 81 9.08 0.84 15.40
CA VAL A 81 10.26 1.05 14.57
C VAL A 81 11.51 0.94 15.44
N LEU A 82 12.47 0.17 14.97
CA LEU A 82 13.77 -0.01 15.60
C LEU A 82 14.87 0.49 14.65
N ALA A 83 15.98 0.95 15.18
CA ALA A 83 17.13 1.32 14.38
C ALA A 83 18.44 0.71 14.88
N SER A 84 19.38 0.58 13.97
CA SER A 84 20.79 0.37 14.22
C SER A 84 21.58 1.45 13.50
N ARG A 85 22.90 1.46 13.66
CA ARG A 85 23.79 2.42 12.96
C ARG A 85 23.61 2.42 11.43
N THR A 86 23.21 1.30 10.83
CA THR A 86 23.13 1.12 9.38
C THR A 86 21.76 0.81 8.84
N LYS A 87 20.79 0.48 9.68
CA LYS A 87 19.48 -0.01 9.25
C LYS A 87 18.34 0.54 10.10
N ILE A 88 17.18 0.73 9.44
CA ILE A 88 15.90 1.00 10.09
C ILE A 88 15.04 -0.25 9.90
N TYR A 89 14.38 -0.69 10.97
CA TYR A 89 13.51 -1.87 11.00
C TYR A 89 12.09 -1.42 11.33
N ILE A 90 11.19 -1.56 10.38
CA ILE A 90 9.78 -1.24 10.55
C ILE A 90 9.03 -2.54 10.82
N ILE A 91 8.41 -2.65 11.97
CA ILE A 91 7.68 -3.83 12.42
C ILE A 91 6.21 -3.67 12.08
N LEU A 92 5.72 -4.55 11.22
CA LEU A 92 4.38 -4.51 10.66
C LEU A 92 3.58 -5.76 11.05
N GLU A 93 2.27 -5.66 11.04
CA GLU A 93 1.35 -6.78 11.11
C GLU A 93 1.70 -7.81 10.03
N TYR A 94 1.74 -9.09 10.40
CA TYR A 94 1.98 -10.18 9.46
C TYR A 94 0.65 -10.73 8.94
N ILE A 95 0.46 -10.65 7.63
CA ILE A 95 -0.77 -11.05 6.95
C ILE A 95 -0.59 -12.44 6.32
N THR A 96 -1.56 -13.34 6.53
CA THR A 96 -1.42 -14.77 6.24
C THR A 96 -2.26 -15.29 5.08
N GLY A 97 -3.25 -14.53 4.60
CA GLY A 97 -4.20 -14.99 3.57
C GLY A 97 -3.73 -14.80 2.13
N GLY A 98 -2.49 -14.33 1.91
CA GLY A 98 -1.94 -14.08 0.57
C GLY A 98 -2.44 -12.79 -0.07
N GLU A 99 -2.23 -12.64 -1.37
CA GLU A 99 -2.65 -11.47 -2.13
C GLU A 99 -4.11 -11.62 -2.62
N LEU A 100 -4.86 -10.52 -2.62
CA LEU A 100 -6.23 -10.51 -3.15
C LEU A 100 -6.27 -10.96 -4.62
N PHE A 101 -5.28 -10.59 -5.41
CA PHE A 101 -5.24 -10.88 -6.84
C PHE A 101 -4.94 -12.35 -7.15
N ASP A 102 -4.39 -13.12 -6.22
CA ASP A 102 -4.28 -14.58 -6.36
C ASP A 102 -5.66 -15.23 -6.54
N LYS A 103 -6.70 -14.69 -5.87
CA LYS A 103 -8.08 -15.14 -6.09
C LYS A 103 -8.53 -14.92 -7.53
N ILE A 104 -8.19 -13.78 -8.14
CA ILE A 104 -8.55 -13.47 -9.53
C ILE A 104 -7.81 -14.38 -10.48
N ILE A 105 -6.53 -14.64 -10.26
CA ILE A 105 -5.72 -15.56 -11.07
C ILE A 105 -6.34 -16.95 -11.07
N HIS A 106 -6.82 -17.44 -9.91
CA HIS A 106 -7.39 -18.76 -9.78
C HIS A 106 -8.86 -18.87 -10.23
N GLN A 107 -9.66 -17.81 -10.06
CA GLN A 107 -11.11 -17.81 -10.29
C GLN A 107 -11.52 -17.09 -11.59
N GLY A 108 -10.60 -16.35 -12.21
CA GLY A 108 -10.81 -15.49 -13.38
C GLY A 108 -11.32 -14.12 -12.97
N ARG A 109 -12.53 -13.99 -12.45
CA ARG A 109 -13.10 -12.74 -11.95
C ARG A 109 -13.93 -13.01 -10.71
N LEU A 110 -14.15 -11.99 -9.90
CA LEU A 110 -15.01 -12.11 -8.74
C LEU A 110 -16.47 -11.79 -9.09
N SER A 111 -17.39 -12.28 -8.26
CA SER A 111 -18.78 -11.87 -8.34
C SER A 111 -18.95 -10.38 -8.08
N GLU A 112 -20.06 -9.80 -8.51
CA GLU A 112 -20.39 -8.39 -8.21
C GLU A 112 -20.37 -8.11 -6.70
N ALA A 113 -20.98 -9.02 -5.92
CA ALA A 113 -21.06 -8.86 -4.46
C ALA A 113 -19.67 -8.90 -3.78
N GLU A 114 -18.79 -9.83 -4.21
CA GLU A 114 -17.42 -9.89 -3.68
C GLU A 114 -16.60 -8.68 -4.11
N SER A 115 -16.69 -8.26 -5.37
CA SER A 115 -16.01 -7.07 -5.88
C SER A 115 -16.44 -5.83 -5.11
N ARG A 116 -17.75 -5.67 -4.84
CA ARG A 116 -18.30 -4.58 -4.03
C ARG A 116 -17.75 -4.62 -2.61
N ARG A 117 -17.74 -5.78 -1.97
CA ARG A 117 -17.25 -5.94 -0.59
C ARG A 117 -15.77 -5.53 -0.49
N TYR A 118 -14.91 -6.02 -1.38
CA TYR A 118 -13.50 -5.63 -1.36
C TYR A 118 -13.30 -4.17 -1.72
N PHE A 119 -14.09 -3.63 -2.63
CA PHE A 119 -14.04 -2.21 -2.97
C PHE A 119 -14.49 -1.31 -1.81
N GLN A 120 -15.53 -1.70 -1.06
CA GLN A 120 -15.95 -1.02 0.16
C GLN A 120 -14.82 -1.01 1.19
N GLN A 121 -14.16 -2.14 1.43
CA GLN A 121 -13.03 -2.24 2.34
C GLN A 121 -11.84 -1.39 1.89
N LEU A 122 -11.55 -1.37 0.57
CA LEU A 122 -10.51 -0.54 -0.01
C LEU A 122 -10.78 0.96 0.21
N ILE A 123 -11.97 1.42 -0.13
CA ILE A 123 -12.37 2.83 0.02
C ILE A 123 -12.39 3.26 1.49
N ASP A 124 -12.80 2.39 2.42
CA ASP A 124 -12.74 2.68 3.85
C ASP A 124 -11.31 2.85 4.34
N GLY A 125 -10.41 1.92 3.98
CA GLY A 125 -9.00 1.99 4.37
C GLY A 125 -8.28 3.20 3.77
N VAL A 126 -8.45 3.44 2.46
CA VAL A 126 -7.87 4.58 1.75
C VAL A 126 -8.40 5.90 2.29
N GLY A 127 -9.71 6.03 2.42
CA GLY A 127 -10.35 7.26 2.94
C GLY A 127 -9.94 7.57 4.38
N TYR A 128 -9.79 6.56 5.23
CA TYR A 128 -9.27 6.76 6.58
C TYR A 128 -7.83 7.30 6.56
N CYS A 129 -6.95 6.71 5.76
CA CYS A 129 -5.58 7.20 5.65
C CYS A 129 -5.52 8.63 5.10
N HIS A 130 -6.33 8.95 4.07
CA HIS A 130 -6.44 10.30 3.53
C HIS A 130 -6.89 11.32 4.59
N SER A 131 -7.83 10.96 5.47
CA SER A 131 -8.28 11.83 6.57
C SER A 131 -7.16 12.13 7.59
N LYS A 132 -6.10 11.31 7.63
CA LYS A 132 -4.90 11.51 8.45
C LYS A 132 -3.76 12.16 7.67
N GLY A 133 -3.97 12.57 6.42
CA GLY A 133 -2.96 13.16 5.55
C GLY A 133 -1.95 12.15 5.00
N VAL A 134 -2.29 10.86 4.99
CA VAL A 134 -1.46 9.78 4.45
C VAL A 134 -2.02 9.34 3.10
N TYR A 135 -1.20 9.37 2.07
CA TYR A 135 -1.53 8.93 0.71
C TYR A 135 -0.71 7.70 0.35
N HIS A 136 -1.33 6.77 -0.38
CA HIS A 136 -0.64 5.55 -0.79
C HIS A 136 0.33 5.81 -1.93
N ARG A 137 -0.14 6.43 -3.01
CA ARG A 137 0.61 6.82 -4.23
C ARG A 137 1.07 5.66 -5.12
N ASP A 138 0.94 4.41 -4.67
CA ASP A 138 1.33 3.21 -5.42
C ASP A 138 0.40 2.02 -5.11
N LEU A 139 -0.92 2.26 -5.17
CA LEU A 139 -1.91 1.19 -5.03
C LEU A 139 -1.85 0.26 -6.24
N LYS A 140 -1.61 -1.01 -5.96
CA LYS A 140 -1.46 -2.09 -6.94
C LYS A 140 -1.72 -3.45 -6.30
N PRO A 141 -1.86 -4.54 -7.08
CA PRO A 141 -2.19 -5.87 -6.58
C PRO A 141 -1.32 -6.35 -5.42
N GLU A 142 -0.02 -6.14 -5.51
CA GLU A 142 0.97 -6.61 -4.53
C GLU A 142 0.79 -5.97 -3.14
N ASN A 143 0.09 -4.83 -3.08
CA ASN A 143 -0.19 -4.11 -1.83
C ASN A 143 -1.56 -4.45 -1.24
N LEU A 144 -2.33 -5.34 -1.87
CA LEU A 144 -3.66 -5.75 -1.43
C LEU A 144 -3.64 -7.19 -0.93
N LEU A 145 -3.50 -7.33 0.38
CA LEU A 145 -3.40 -8.63 1.06
C LEU A 145 -4.74 -9.03 1.68
N LEU A 146 -4.87 -10.31 2.05
CA LEU A 146 -6.04 -10.83 2.76
C LEU A 146 -5.61 -11.34 4.14
N ASP A 147 -6.39 -11.02 5.15
CA ASP A 147 -6.23 -11.64 6.46
C ASP A 147 -6.79 -13.08 6.50
N SER A 148 -6.67 -13.75 7.63
CA SER A 148 -7.15 -15.12 7.82
C SER A 148 -8.67 -15.26 7.73
N LEU A 149 -9.41 -14.16 7.84
CA LEU A 149 -10.88 -14.10 7.70
C LEU A 149 -11.32 -13.69 6.29
N GLY A 150 -10.38 -13.44 5.39
CA GLY A 150 -10.64 -13.00 4.03
C GLY A 150 -11.01 -11.51 3.91
N ASN A 151 -10.64 -10.68 4.87
CA ASN A 151 -10.76 -9.23 4.77
C ASN A 151 -9.52 -8.62 4.12
N LEU A 152 -9.74 -7.51 3.43
CA LEU A 152 -8.66 -6.75 2.80
C LEU A 152 -7.72 -6.13 3.85
N LYS A 153 -6.43 -6.17 3.55
CA LYS A 153 -5.37 -5.48 4.28
C LYS A 153 -4.47 -4.75 3.29
N ILE A 154 -4.56 -3.43 3.29
CA ILE A 154 -3.75 -2.57 2.42
C ILE A 154 -2.39 -2.38 3.08
N SER A 155 -1.33 -2.78 2.38
CA SER A 155 0.06 -2.64 2.84
C SER A 155 0.75 -1.43 2.23
N ASP A 156 1.89 -1.05 2.78
CA ASP A 156 2.82 -0.02 2.28
C ASP A 156 2.26 1.41 2.14
N PHE A 157 1.21 1.76 2.89
CA PHE A 157 0.77 3.14 3.00
C PHE A 157 1.88 4.05 3.53
N GLY A 158 2.03 5.23 2.91
CA GLY A 158 2.94 6.28 3.35
C GLY A 158 4.43 5.98 3.21
N LEU A 159 4.82 4.72 2.91
CA LEU A 159 6.22 4.34 2.67
C LEU A 159 6.61 4.43 1.19
N SER A 160 5.68 4.82 0.35
CA SER A 160 5.83 4.97 -1.09
C SER A 160 6.53 6.26 -1.53
N ALA A 161 6.83 7.15 -0.61
CA ALA A 161 7.67 8.33 -0.86
C ALA A 161 9.19 8.02 -0.86
N LEU A 162 9.58 6.77 -0.63
CA LEU A 162 10.95 6.32 -0.81
C LEU A 162 11.39 6.49 -2.27
N PRO A 163 12.69 6.74 -2.57
CA PRO A 163 13.18 7.15 -3.90
C PRO A 163 12.82 6.25 -5.07
N GLU A 164 12.35 5.03 -4.82
CA GLU A 164 11.90 4.11 -5.86
C GLU A 164 10.68 4.61 -6.64
N GLN A 165 9.93 5.55 -6.08
CA GLN A 165 8.59 5.86 -6.55
C GLN A 165 8.41 7.29 -7.06
N GLY A 166 9.47 8.09 -7.04
CA GLY A 166 9.54 9.26 -7.88
C GLY A 166 9.71 8.82 -9.34
N VAL A 167 9.18 9.55 -10.25
CA VAL A 167 9.24 9.54 -11.73
C VAL A 167 10.34 8.70 -12.41
N SER A 168 11.40 8.31 -11.69
CA SER A 168 12.45 7.41 -12.13
C SER A 168 11.98 5.96 -12.35
N LEU A 169 10.87 5.54 -11.75
CA LEU A 169 10.31 4.19 -11.88
C LEU A 169 9.72 3.90 -13.26
N LEU A 170 9.33 4.92 -13.99
CA LEU A 170 8.90 4.77 -15.37
C LEU A 170 10.05 4.39 -16.32
N ARG A 171 11.31 4.38 -15.83
CA ARG A 171 12.50 3.99 -16.59
C ARG A 171 13.09 2.64 -16.23
N THR A 172 12.67 2.01 -15.13
CA THR A 172 13.21 0.70 -14.72
C THR A 172 12.17 -0.41 -14.84
N THR A 173 12.26 -1.11 -15.88
CA THR A 173 12.10 -2.56 -16.25
C THR A 173 11.22 -3.51 -15.40
N CYS A 174 10.45 -3.11 -14.38
CA CYS A 174 9.75 -4.10 -13.53
C CYS A 174 8.33 -3.74 -13.09
N GLY A 175 7.65 -2.76 -13.69
CA GLY A 175 6.25 -2.49 -13.36
C GLY A 175 5.54 -1.77 -14.48
N THR A 176 4.48 -2.36 -15.01
CA THR A 176 3.62 -1.72 -16.00
C THR A 176 2.77 -0.66 -15.31
N PRO A 177 2.65 0.60 -15.82
CA PRO A 177 1.98 1.71 -15.15
C PRO A 177 0.44 1.64 -15.22
N ASN A 178 -0.12 0.44 -15.34
CA ASN A 178 -1.55 0.21 -15.56
C ASN A 178 -2.46 0.76 -14.44
N TYR A 179 -1.91 0.97 -13.23
CA TYR A 179 -2.64 1.49 -12.07
C TYR A 179 -2.40 2.98 -11.81
N VAL A 180 -1.51 3.61 -12.57
CA VAL A 180 -1.04 4.98 -12.35
C VAL A 180 -1.97 5.98 -13.04
N ALA A 181 -2.35 7.04 -12.31
CA ALA A 181 -3.21 8.10 -12.85
C ALA A 181 -2.49 8.95 -13.92
N PRO A 182 -3.23 9.50 -14.92
CA PRO A 182 -2.63 10.27 -16.01
C PRO A 182 -1.84 11.50 -15.53
N GLU A 183 -2.32 12.22 -14.51
CA GLU A 183 -1.62 13.38 -13.94
C GLU A 183 -0.27 13.01 -13.32
N VAL A 184 -0.11 11.79 -12.81
CA VAL A 184 1.17 11.27 -12.29
C VAL A 184 2.16 11.04 -13.43
N LEU A 185 1.67 10.53 -14.56
CA LEU A 185 2.48 10.28 -15.75
C LEU A 185 2.96 11.57 -16.44
N SER A 186 2.22 12.68 -16.28
CA SER A 186 2.54 13.97 -16.92
C SER A 186 3.67 14.74 -16.25
N HIS A 187 4.21 14.28 -15.15
CA HIS A 187 5.30 14.92 -14.37
C HIS A 187 5.01 16.37 -13.87
N LYS A 188 3.77 16.80 -13.90
CA LYS A 188 3.29 18.03 -13.26
C LYS A 188 2.84 17.65 -11.87
N GLY A 189 3.24 18.38 -10.84
CA GLY A 189 2.82 18.05 -9.47
C GLY A 189 1.36 17.55 -9.39
N TYR A 190 1.06 16.57 -8.57
CA TYR A 190 -0.26 15.94 -8.46
C TYR A 190 -0.71 15.80 -7.00
N ASP A 191 -2.03 15.70 -6.80
CA ASP A 191 -2.64 15.37 -5.51
C ASP A 191 -2.64 13.86 -5.30
N GLY A 192 -1.97 13.40 -4.23
CA GLY A 192 -1.88 11.97 -3.92
C GLY A 192 -3.23 11.33 -3.60
N ALA A 193 -4.18 12.09 -3.00
CA ALA A 193 -5.52 11.57 -2.73
C ALA A 193 -6.29 11.29 -4.03
N VAL A 194 -6.23 12.22 -4.97
CA VAL A 194 -6.93 12.11 -6.25
C VAL A 194 -6.32 10.99 -7.12
N ALA A 195 -4.99 10.84 -7.08
CA ALA A 195 -4.29 9.77 -7.78
C ALA A 195 -4.62 8.38 -7.19
N ASP A 196 -4.72 8.25 -5.86
CA ASP A 196 -5.12 7.00 -5.21
C ASP A 196 -6.55 6.58 -5.60
N VAL A 197 -7.47 7.55 -5.80
CA VAL A 197 -8.84 7.26 -6.28
C VAL A 197 -8.80 6.61 -7.65
N TRP A 198 -8.01 7.12 -8.59
CA TRP A 198 -7.84 6.47 -9.90
C TRP A 198 -7.40 5.02 -9.77
N SER A 199 -6.36 4.76 -8.97
CA SER A 199 -5.85 3.41 -8.73
C SER A 199 -6.92 2.48 -8.15
N CYS A 200 -7.76 2.98 -7.22
CA CYS A 200 -8.93 2.25 -6.70
C CYS A 200 -9.92 1.87 -7.81
N GLY A 201 -10.12 2.74 -8.80
CA GLY A 201 -10.98 2.47 -9.95
C GLY A 201 -10.43 1.36 -10.85
N VAL A 202 -9.13 1.37 -11.11
CA VAL A 202 -8.47 0.28 -11.85
C VAL A 202 -8.61 -1.04 -11.10
N ILE A 203 -8.40 -1.04 -9.78
CA ILE A 203 -8.58 -2.21 -8.94
C ILE A 203 -10.03 -2.73 -9.03
N LEU A 204 -11.04 -1.86 -8.88
CA LEU A 204 -12.45 -2.26 -9.01
C LEU A 204 -12.74 -2.88 -10.37
N TYR A 205 -12.23 -2.28 -11.44
CA TYR A 205 -12.39 -2.83 -12.78
C TYR A 205 -11.82 -4.25 -12.86
N VAL A 206 -10.60 -4.47 -12.37
CA VAL A 206 -9.95 -5.80 -12.42
C VAL A 206 -10.69 -6.83 -11.55
N LEU A 207 -11.20 -6.46 -10.38
CA LEU A 207 -12.00 -7.36 -9.54
C LEU A 207 -13.22 -7.89 -10.32
N MET A 208 -13.91 -7.03 -11.08
CA MET A 208 -15.14 -7.36 -11.80
C MET A 208 -14.89 -7.94 -13.20
N ALA A 209 -13.81 -7.57 -13.86
CA ALA A 209 -13.49 -8.02 -15.23
C ALA A 209 -12.60 -9.26 -15.25
N GLY A 210 -11.63 -9.35 -14.32
CA GLY A 210 -10.57 -10.36 -14.33
C GLY A 210 -9.35 -9.95 -15.17
N TYR A 211 -9.36 -8.75 -15.75
CA TYR A 211 -8.28 -8.19 -16.57
C TYR A 211 -8.24 -6.66 -16.44
N LEU A 212 -7.14 -6.05 -16.92
CA LEU A 212 -6.89 -4.62 -16.81
C LEU A 212 -7.76 -3.79 -17.77
N PRO A 213 -8.20 -2.57 -17.40
CA PRO A 213 -8.89 -1.65 -18.31
C PRO A 213 -7.95 -1.08 -19.37
N PHE A 214 -6.66 -0.92 -19.03
CA PHE A 214 -5.61 -0.43 -19.90
C PHE A 214 -4.51 -1.48 -19.95
N ASP A 215 -4.38 -2.19 -21.08
CA ASP A 215 -3.39 -3.25 -21.26
C ASP A 215 -2.90 -3.23 -22.71
N GLU A 216 -1.66 -2.75 -22.91
CA GLU A 216 -1.03 -2.63 -24.22
C GLU A 216 0.44 -3.08 -24.12
N LEU A 217 0.94 -3.68 -25.18
CA LEU A 217 2.34 -4.11 -25.26
C LEU A 217 3.30 -2.93 -25.43
N ASP A 218 2.83 -1.87 -26.10
CA ASP A 218 3.58 -0.64 -26.32
C ASP A 218 3.23 0.43 -25.29
N LEU A 219 4.23 0.94 -24.59
CA LEU A 219 4.06 1.95 -23.54
C LEU A 219 3.46 3.26 -24.05
N THR A 220 3.79 3.67 -25.27
CA THR A 220 3.25 4.91 -25.86
C THR A 220 1.75 4.81 -26.06
N THR A 221 1.29 3.68 -26.58
CA THR A 221 -0.13 3.38 -26.75
C THR A 221 -0.83 3.26 -25.40
N LEU A 222 -0.20 2.57 -24.41
CA LEU A 222 -0.72 2.46 -23.05
C LEU A 222 -0.93 3.83 -22.43
N TYR A 223 0.08 4.71 -22.47
CA TYR A 223 -0.02 6.06 -21.91
C TYR A 223 -1.09 6.90 -22.61
N SER A 224 -1.21 6.79 -23.95
CA SER A 224 -2.28 7.49 -24.69
C SER A 224 -3.67 7.04 -24.26
N LYS A 225 -3.88 5.74 -24.01
CA LYS A 225 -5.16 5.22 -23.53
C LYS A 225 -5.47 5.66 -22.10
N ILE A 226 -4.48 5.66 -21.21
CA ILE A 226 -4.63 6.15 -19.83
C ILE A 226 -4.98 7.64 -19.84
N ASP A 227 -4.25 8.46 -20.61
CA ASP A 227 -4.45 9.91 -20.70
C ASP A 227 -5.84 10.30 -21.21
N LYS A 228 -6.42 9.48 -22.09
CA LYS A 228 -7.77 9.67 -22.63
C LYS A 228 -8.86 8.90 -21.89
N ALA A 229 -8.50 8.09 -20.88
CA ALA A 229 -9.37 7.09 -20.26
C ALA A 229 -10.09 6.22 -21.32
N GLU A 230 -9.35 5.75 -22.32
CA GLU A 230 -9.89 4.94 -23.39
C GLU A 230 -9.98 3.47 -23.01
N PHE A 231 -11.10 3.07 -22.41
CA PHE A 231 -11.42 1.71 -22.01
C PHE A 231 -12.90 1.40 -22.25
N SER A 232 -13.26 0.12 -22.22
CA SER A 232 -14.65 -0.32 -22.32
C SER A 232 -15.01 -1.25 -21.16
N CYS A 233 -16.21 -1.08 -20.63
CA CYS A 233 -16.72 -2.00 -19.61
C CYS A 233 -17.38 -3.22 -20.26
N PRO A 234 -17.07 -4.45 -19.79
CA PRO A 234 -17.71 -5.66 -20.24
C PRO A 234 -19.23 -5.62 -20.15
N SER A 235 -19.91 -6.41 -21.00
CA SER A 235 -21.38 -6.44 -21.04
C SER A 235 -22.02 -6.92 -19.73
N TRP A 236 -21.32 -7.74 -18.95
CA TRP A 236 -21.80 -8.26 -17.67
C TRP A 236 -21.70 -7.29 -16.50
N PHE A 237 -21.05 -6.12 -16.68
CA PHE A 237 -21.01 -5.11 -15.64
C PHE A 237 -22.42 -4.49 -15.47
N PRO A 238 -22.93 -4.37 -14.23
CA PRO A 238 -24.15 -3.60 -13.95
C PRO A 238 -24.00 -2.15 -14.39
N VAL A 239 -25.11 -1.53 -14.82
CA VAL A 239 -25.11 -0.15 -15.30
C VAL A 239 -24.59 0.81 -14.22
N ALA A 240 -24.99 0.62 -12.98
CA ALA A 240 -24.53 1.45 -11.85
C ALA A 240 -23.01 1.31 -11.62
N ALA A 241 -22.46 0.09 -11.70
CA ALA A 241 -21.03 -0.13 -11.59
C ALA A 241 -20.23 0.54 -12.73
N LYS A 242 -20.74 0.44 -13.98
CA LYS A 242 -20.15 1.14 -15.13
C LYS A 242 -20.09 2.63 -14.92
N SER A 243 -21.20 3.22 -14.47
CA SER A 243 -21.29 4.66 -14.17
C SER A 243 -20.27 5.07 -13.12
N LEU A 244 -20.16 4.31 -12.03
CA LEU A 244 -19.19 4.60 -10.96
C LEU A 244 -17.75 4.51 -11.48
N ILE A 245 -17.39 3.45 -12.21
CA ILE A 245 -16.05 3.24 -12.77
C ILE A 245 -15.67 4.39 -13.69
N HIS A 246 -16.56 4.85 -14.58
CA HIS A 246 -16.26 5.99 -15.46
C HIS A 246 -16.02 7.31 -14.69
N ARG A 247 -16.72 7.53 -13.58
CA ARG A 247 -16.47 8.70 -12.72
C ARG A 247 -15.17 8.60 -11.91
N ILE A 248 -14.73 7.39 -11.57
CA ILE A 248 -13.46 7.15 -10.90
C ILE A 248 -12.31 7.26 -11.90
N LEU A 249 -12.44 6.67 -13.07
CA LEU A 249 -11.46 6.73 -14.15
C LEU A 249 -11.69 7.95 -15.07
N ASP A 250 -12.00 9.10 -14.47
CA ASP A 250 -12.02 10.40 -15.14
C ASP A 250 -10.57 10.88 -15.30
N PRO A 251 -10.09 11.13 -16.53
CA PRO A 251 -8.71 11.56 -16.75
C PRO A 251 -8.43 12.96 -16.21
N ASN A 252 -9.46 13.79 -16.03
CA ASN A 252 -9.32 15.10 -15.42
C ASN A 252 -9.38 15.00 -13.88
N PRO A 253 -8.26 15.23 -13.15
CA PRO A 253 -8.23 15.12 -11.70
C PRO A 253 -9.16 16.11 -10.98
N GLU A 254 -9.52 17.24 -11.60
CA GLU A 254 -10.40 18.25 -11.00
C GLU A 254 -11.89 17.83 -11.01
N THR A 255 -12.29 16.99 -11.94
CA THR A 255 -13.67 16.48 -12.08
C THR A 255 -13.83 15.05 -11.62
N ARG A 256 -12.71 14.35 -11.36
CA ARG A 256 -12.72 12.98 -10.85
C ARG A 256 -13.47 12.90 -9.53
N ILE A 257 -14.32 11.88 -9.38
CA ILE A 257 -15.08 11.61 -8.16
C ILE A 257 -14.16 11.50 -6.93
N THR A 258 -14.61 12.05 -5.80
CA THR A 258 -13.90 11.97 -4.52
C THR A 258 -14.30 10.72 -3.71
N ILE A 259 -13.51 10.36 -2.69
CA ILE A 259 -13.85 9.28 -1.74
C ILE A 259 -15.22 9.51 -1.09
N GLU A 260 -15.54 10.76 -0.72
CA GLU A 260 -16.82 11.10 -0.11
C GLU A 260 -17.98 10.86 -1.09
N GLN A 261 -17.81 11.26 -2.35
CA GLN A 261 -18.81 11.02 -3.39
C GLN A 261 -18.96 9.54 -3.73
N ILE A 262 -17.87 8.75 -3.68
CA ILE A 262 -17.94 7.29 -3.84
C ILE A 262 -18.78 6.68 -2.70
N ARG A 263 -18.57 7.12 -1.46
CA ARG A 263 -19.34 6.65 -0.30
C ARG A 263 -20.83 6.98 -0.39
N ASN A 264 -21.21 7.99 -1.16
CA ASN A 264 -22.60 8.36 -1.42
C ASN A 264 -23.20 7.70 -2.68
N ASP A 265 -22.44 6.87 -3.38
CA ASP A 265 -22.90 6.18 -4.59
C ASP A 265 -23.81 4.99 -4.26
N GLU A 266 -24.89 4.81 -5.01
CA GLU A 266 -25.88 3.76 -4.76
C GLU A 266 -25.29 2.34 -4.92
N TRP A 267 -24.41 2.12 -5.92
CA TRP A 267 -23.78 0.83 -6.10
C TRP A 267 -22.83 0.50 -4.96
N PHE A 268 -22.08 1.49 -4.48
CA PHE A 268 -21.19 1.34 -3.33
C PHE A 268 -21.95 1.03 -2.05
N ASN A 269 -23.09 1.70 -1.81
CA ASN A 269 -23.85 1.60 -0.56
C ASN A 269 -24.67 0.30 -0.44
N LYS A 270 -24.82 -0.47 -1.51
CA LYS A 270 -25.53 -1.73 -1.42
C LYS A 270 -24.85 -2.68 -0.44
N ASP A 271 -25.58 -3.11 0.59
CA ASP A 271 -25.09 -4.00 1.67
C ASP A 271 -23.85 -3.44 2.42
N TYR A 272 -23.64 -2.12 2.39
CA TYR A 272 -22.51 -1.48 3.06
C TYR A 272 -22.74 -1.39 4.57
N VAL A 273 -21.75 -1.89 5.32
CA VAL A 273 -21.70 -1.75 6.78
C VAL A 273 -20.47 -0.91 7.14
N PRO A 274 -20.67 0.33 7.63
CA PRO A 274 -19.55 1.18 8.03
C PRO A 274 -18.71 0.54 9.13
N VAL A 275 -17.41 0.70 9.02
CA VAL A 275 -16.46 0.24 10.03
C VAL A 275 -16.60 1.11 11.28
N ARG A 276 -16.80 0.47 12.44
CA ARG A 276 -16.69 1.13 13.74
C ARG A 276 -15.22 1.15 14.13
N LEU A 277 -14.62 2.33 14.09
CA LEU A 277 -13.27 2.53 14.61
C LEU A 277 -13.36 2.64 16.15
N LEU A 278 -12.59 1.81 16.84
CA LEU A 278 -12.39 1.98 18.27
C LEU A 278 -11.44 3.17 18.46
N GLU A 279 -11.79 4.07 19.39
CA GLU A 279 -10.84 5.07 19.87
C GLU A 279 -9.76 4.35 20.64
N TYR A 280 -8.52 4.42 20.17
CA TYR A 280 -7.37 3.83 20.85
C TYR A 280 -6.67 4.92 21.65
N GLU A 281 -6.10 4.52 22.80
CA GLU A 281 -5.27 5.37 23.66
C GLU A 281 -4.12 6.02 22.87
N ASP A 282 -3.65 7.16 23.40
CA ASP A 282 -2.54 7.94 22.82
C ASP A 282 -1.31 7.07 22.51
N VAL A 283 -0.84 7.16 21.29
CA VAL A 283 0.37 6.44 20.85
C VAL A 283 1.58 7.26 21.26
N ASN A 284 2.47 6.68 22.04
CA ASN A 284 3.74 7.29 22.38
C ASN A 284 4.66 7.31 21.13
N LEU A 285 5.09 8.52 20.71
CA LEU A 285 6.00 8.73 19.58
C LEU A 285 7.46 8.95 20.03
N ASP A 286 7.76 8.93 21.34
CA ASP A 286 9.11 9.19 21.87
C ASP A 286 10.14 8.19 21.34
N ASP A 287 9.74 6.93 21.12
CA ASP A 287 10.60 5.91 20.51
C ASP A 287 11.10 6.31 19.11
N LEU A 288 10.27 7.05 18.33
CA LEU A 288 10.66 7.49 16.98
C LEU A 288 11.71 8.58 17.04
N ASN A 289 11.56 9.54 17.98
CA ASN A 289 12.55 10.60 18.16
C ASN A 289 13.89 9.97 18.54
N ALA A 290 13.92 9.04 19.51
CA ALA A 290 15.15 8.34 19.89
C ALA A 290 15.80 7.58 18.72
N VAL A 291 15.01 6.97 17.82
CA VAL A 291 15.50 6.24 16.64
C VAL A 291 16.20 7.15 15.63
N PHE A 292 15.77 8.41 15.53
CA PHE A 292 16.25 9.36 14.50
C PHE A 292 17.18 10.44 15.05
N ASP A 293 17.15 10.77 16.36
CA ASP A 293 17.92 11.85 16.97
C ASP A 293 19.37 11.44 17.37
N ASP A 294 19.73 10.17 17.35
CA ASP A 294 21.09 9.67 17.62
C ASP A 294 22.17 10.20 16.64
N ASP A 295 21.80 11.00 15.64
CA ASP A 295 22.71 11.52 14.62
C ASP A 295 23.33 12.88 14.93
N GLU A 296 22.83 13.64 15.91
CA GLU A 296 23.42 14.96 16.26
C GLU A 296 24.68 14.89 17.12
N VAL A 297 24.97 13.74 17.72
CA VAL A 297 26.13 13.58 18.63
C VAL A 297 27.42 13.21 17.88
N GLY A 298 27.33 12.77 16.62
CA GLY A 298 28.48 12.32 15.82
C GLY A 298 29.19 13.40 14.98
N ALA A 299 28.69 14.64 14.93
CA ALA A 299 29.24 15.69 14.07
C ALA A 299 30.14 16.74 14.82
N ARG A 300 30.47 16.47 16.08
CA ARG A 300 31.45 17.25 16.84
C ARG A 300 32.53 16.34 17.42
N GLY A 301 33.52 16.08 16.60
CA GLY A 301 34.73 15.33 16.99
C GLY A 301 35.70 15.31 15.82
#